data_c288941b0612eccaa8b339c2e72b7995
#
_entry.id   c288941b0612eccaa8b339c2e72b7995
#
_cell.length_a   1.000
_cell.length_b   1.000
_cell.length_c   1.000
_cell.angle_alpha   90.00
_cell.angle_beta   90.00
_cell.angle_gamma   90.00
#
_symmetry.space_group_name_H-M   'P 1'
#
loop_
_entity.id
_entity.type
_entity.pdbx_description
1 polymer ?
#
loop_
_entity_poly.entity_id
_entity_poly.type
_entity_poly.pdbx_seq_one_letter_code
_entity_poly.pdbx_strand_id
1 'polypeptide(L)'
;VRLGLKLQFESRPESVEPGRLAENIIWVNEAHPAYRRAAASRSEGYHIALSAAMALSRVAVEPPEQRAFVNSFLSRWGEALDRPRKSRPELRSRAGR
;
A
#
# COMPACT_ATOMS: atom_id res chain seq x y z
N VAL A 1 -17.18 11.17 -9.77
CA VAL A 1 -16.21 10.64 -10.69
C VAL A 1 -15.26 9.69 -9.99
N ARG A 2 -15.04 8.60 -10.62
CA ARG A 2 -14.21 7.62 -10.04
C ARG A 2 -12.84 7.63 -10.68
N LEU A 3 -11.82 7.65 -9.90
CA LEU A 3 -10.47 7.55 -10.41
C LEU A 3 -10.13 6.09 -10.62
N GLY A 4 -9.70 5.76 -11.79
CA GLY A 4 -9.35 4.38 -12.05
C GLY A 4 -7.90 4.11 -11.77
N LEU A 5 -7.50 4.21 -10.52
CA LEU A 5 -6.12 3.95 -10.17
C LEU A 5 -5.78 2.50 -10.38
N LYS A 6 -4.62 2.26 -10.97
CA LYS A 6 -4.13 0.92 -11.22
C LYS A 6 -2.81 0.72 -10.51
N LEU A 7 -2.48 -0.51 -10.23
CA LEU A 7 -1.22 -0.87 -9.62
C LEU A 7 -0.44 -1.76 -10.56
N GLN A 8 0.79 -1.37 -10.84
CA GLN A 8 1.66 -2.13 -11.72
C GLN A 8 3.04 -2.22 -11.12
N PHE A 9 3.84 -3.10 -11.63
CA PHE A 9 5.20 -3.28 -11.13
C PHE A 9 6.19 -2.96 -12.24
N GLU A 10 7.34 -2.44 -11.85
CA GLU A 10 8.40 -2.12 -12.79
C GLU A 10 9.74 -2.42 -12.13
N SER A 11 10.77 -2.49 -12.93
CA SER A 11 12.13 -2.71 -12.41
C SER A 11 12.96 -1.50 -12.73
N ARG A 12 13.33 -0.75 -11.72
CA ARG A 12 14.15 0.46 -11.88
C ARG A 12 15.28 0.44 -10.87
N PRO A 13 16.31 -0.37 -11.12
CA PRO A 13 17.37 -0.51 -10.13
C PRO A 13 18.12 0.77 -9.82
N GLU A 14 18.07 1.74 -10.73
CA GLU A 14 18.76 3.00 -10.50
C GLU A 14 17.94 3.98 -9.65
N SER A 15 16.68 3.68 -9.38
CA SER A 15 15.82 4.60 -8.65
C SER A 15 15.83 4.28 -7.16
N VAL A 16 15.83 5.36 -6.35
CA VAL A 16 15.76 5.18 -4.90
C VAL A 16 14.32 5.19 -4.41
N GLU A 17 13.37 5.39 -5.30
CA GLU A 17 11.97 5.44 -4.89
C GLU A 17 11.35 4.06 -4.93
N PRO A 18 10.64 3.67 -3.85
CA PRO A 18 9.98 2.38 -3.85
C PRO A 18 8.75 2.35 -4.73
N GLY A 19 8.17 3.50 -5.04
CA GLY A 19 7.01 3.58 -5.91
C GLY A 19 6.82 4.97 -6.44
N ARG A 20 6.04 5.08 -7.50
CA ARG A 20 5.75 6.40 -8.08
C ARG A 20 4.38 6.35 -8.74
N LEU A 21 3.80 7.53 -8.89
CA LEU A 21 2.53 7.66 -9.56
C LEU A 21 2.76 8.34 -10.90
N ALA A 22 2.31 7.72 -11.97
CA ALA A 22 2.37 8.32 -13.30
C ALA A 22 1.00 8.13 -13.92
N GLU A 23 0.39 9.25 -14.30
CA GLU A 23 -0.98 9.23 -14.79
C GLU A 23 -1.86 8.66 -13.68
N ASN A 24 -2.53 7.57 -13.92
CA ASN A 24 -3.33 6.96 -12.86
C ASN A 24 -2.81 5.57 -12.52
N ILE A 25 -1.51 5.36 -12.70
CA ILE A 25 -0.89 4.08 -12.39
C ILE A 25 0.15 4.28 -11.29
N ILE A 26 0.02 3.49 -10.24
CA ILE A 26 1.03 3.44 -9.18
C ILE A 26 1.99 2.33 -9.55
N TRP A 27 3.25 2.72 -9.81
CA TRP A 27 4.28 1.78 -10.21
C TRP A 27 5.12 1.41 -9.00
N VAL A 28 5.13 0.14 -8.64
CA VAL A 28 5.93 -0.36 -7.54
C VAL A 28 7.25 -0.87 -8.10
N ASN A 29 8.36 -0.41 -7.54
CA ASN A 29 9.69 -0.74 -8.05
C ASN A 29 10.16 -2.07 -7.45
N GLU A 30 10.08 -3.12 -8.24
CA GLU A 30 10.48 -4.44 -7.78
C GLU A 30 11.99 -4.56 -7.55
N ALA A 31 12.76 -3.68 -8.15
CA ALA A 31 14.20 -3.73 -7.99
C ALA A 31 14.67 -3.01 -6.73
N HIS A 32 13.75 -2.34 -6.05
CA HIS A 32 14.11 -1.63 -4.82
C HIS A 32 14.46 -2.63 -3.73
N PRO A 33 15.57 -2.42 -3.01
CA PRO A 33 15.96 -3.37 -1.97
C PRO A 33 14.87 -3.62 -0.93
N ALA A 34 14.09 -2.60 -0.60
CA ALA A 34 13.03 -2.78 0.39
C ALA A 34 11.95 -3.71 -0.13
N TYR A 35 11.65 -3.65 -1.44
CA TYR A 35 10.67 -4.57 -1.99
C TYR A 35 11.16 -6.00 -1.91
N ARG A 36 12.44 -6.20 -2.24
CA ARG A 36 12.99 -7.53 -2.22
C ARG A 36 13.01 -8.11 -0.81
N ARG A 37 13.30 -7.26 0.17
CA ARG A 37 13.28 -7.69 1.54
C ARG A 37 11.87 -8.02 1.98
N ALA A 38 10.90 -7.20 1.59
CA ALA A 38 9.51 -7.43 1.95
C ALA A 38 9.02 -8.75 1.35
N ALA A 39 9.40 -9.02 0.09
CA ALA A 39 9.00 -10.27 -0.55
C ALA A 39 9.58 -11.46 0.19
N ALA A 40 10.84 -11.36 0.61
CA ALA A 40 11.48 -12.46 1.30
C ALA A 40 10.88 -12.72 2.67
N SER A 41 10.33 -11.70 3.30
CA SER A 41 9.74 -11.85 4.63
C SER A 41 8.22 -11.88 4.61
N ARG A 42 7.65 -12.01 3.43
CA ARG A 42 6.19 -12.13 3.27
C ARG A 42 5.43 -10.92 3.76
N SER A 43 6.01 -9.75 3.59
CA SER A 43 5.33 -8.51 3.95
C SER A 43 5.13 -7.62 2.74
N GLU A 44 4.98 -8.22 1.55
CA GLU A 44 4.80 -7.43 0.34
C GLU A 44 3.57 -6.55 0.43
N GLY A 45 2.49 -7.05 1.02
CA GLY A 45 1.27 -6.26 1.08
C GLY A 45 1.48 -4.94 1.78
N TYR A 46 2.17 -4.97 2.92
CA TYR A 46 2.44 -3.75 3.65
C TYR A 46 3.37 -2.84 2.83
N HIS A 47 4.38 -3.42 2.21
CA HIS A 47 5.31 -2.63 1.43
C HIS A 47 4.61 -1.94 0.26
N ILE A 48 3.72 -2.66 -0.41
CA ILE A 48 2.97 -2.08 -1.52
C ILE A 48 2.07 -0.95 -1.02
N ALA A 49 1.40 -1.16 0.10
CA ALA A 49 0.54 -0.11 0.65
C ALA A 49 1.35 1.12 1.02
N LEU A 50 2.51 0.93 1.63
CA LEU A 50 3.36 2.05 2.00
C LEU A 50 3.86 2.78 0.75
N SER A 51 4.30 2.04 -0.25
CA SER A 51 4.80 2.64 -1.48
C SER A 51 3.70 3.44 -2.18
N ALA A 52 2.49 2.90 -2.21
CA ALA A 52 1.37 3.60 -2.82
C ALA A 52 1.04 4.87 -2.04
N ALA A 53 1.03 4.78 -0.71
CA ALA A 53 0.72 5.93 0.12
C ALA A 53 1.74 7.04 -0.09
N MET A 54 3.02 6.67 -0.16
CA MET A 54 4.05 7.66 -0.37
C MET A 54 3.95 8.32 -1.74
N ALA A 55 3.67 7.53 -2.76
CA ALA A 55 3.54 8.07 -4.11
C ALA A 55 2.34 9.01 -4.19
N LEU A 56 1.23 8.63 -3.59
CA LEU A 56 0.03 9.44 -3.63
C LEU A 56 0.17 10.72 -2.81
N SER A 57 0.90 10.66 -1.71
CA SER A 57 1.02 11.84 -0.84
C SER A 57 1.67 13.00 -1.57
N ARG A 58 2.50 12.72 -2.57
CA ARG A 58 3.22 13.77 -3.26
C ARG A 58 2.32 14.59 -4.14
N VAL A 59 1.18 14.05 -4.53
CA VAL A 59 0.24 14.79 -5.35
C VAL A 59 -1.03 15.14 -4.61
N ALA A 60 -1.30 14.47 -3.51
CA ALA A 60 -2.55 14.68 -2.79
C ALA A 60 -2.50 15.83 -1.80
N VAL A 61 -1.35 16.07 -1.19
CA VAL A 61 -1.24 17.08 -0.16
C VAL A 61 0.09 17.82 -0.28
N GLU A 62 0.18 18.95 0.40
CA GLU A 62 1.40 19.71 0.43
C GLU A 62 2.45 19.03 1.29
N PRO A 63 3.73 19.32 1.08
CA PRO A 63 4.81 18.64 1.79
C PRO A 63 4.62 18.54 3.32
N PRO A 64 4.21 19.61 4.01
CA PRO A 64 4.09 19.47 5.47
C PRO A 64 3.05 18.45 5.89
N GLU A 65 2.13 18.09 5.01
CA GLU A 65 1.06 17.19 5.35
C GLU A 65 1.25 15.78 4.83
N GLN A 66 2.36 15.54 4.14
CA GLN A 66 2.55 14.23 3.54
C GLN A 66 2.66 13.13 4.56
N ARG A 67 3.33 13.37 5.67
CA ARG A 67 3.45 12.37 6.71
C ARG A 67 2.08 11.97 7.26
N ALA A 68 1.25 12.97 7.54
CA ALA A 68 -0.07 12.69 8.06
C ALA A 68 -0.91 11.92 7.05
N PHE A 69 -0.75 12.25 5.77
CA PHE A 69 -1.45 11.53 4.72
C PHE A 69 -1.07 10.05 4.72
N VAL A 70 0.24 9.78 4.76
CA VAL A 70 0.71 8.40 4.73
C VAL A 70 0.21 7.64 5.95
N ASN A 71 0.28 8.28 7.12
CA ASN A 71 -0.20 7.64 8.33
C ASN A 71 -1.68 7.30 8.26
N SER A 72 -2.48 8.23 7.75
CA SER A 72 -3.90 7.98 7.61
C SER A 72 -4.19 6.87 6.61
N PHE A 73 -3.45 6.89 5.50
CA PHE A 73 -3.62 5.86 4.48
C PHE A 73 -3.35 4.48 5.06
N LEU A 74 -2.24 4.33 5.77
CA LEU A 74 -1.87 3.05 6.33
C LEU A 74 -2.85 2.61 7.41
N SER A 75 -3.36 3.56 8.17
CA SER A 75 -4.34 3.25 9.19
C SER A 75 -5.61 2.67 8.57
N ARG A 76 -6.09 3.31 7.51
CA ARG A 76 -7.28 2.81 6.84
C ARG A 76 -7.03 1.49 6.16
N TRP A 77 -5.83 1.33 5.59
CA TRP A 77 -5.48 0.07 4.96
C TRP A 77 -5.50 -1.06 5.99
N GLY A 78 -4.92 -0.82 7.16
CA GLY A 78 -4.90 -1.82 8.21
C GLY A 78 -6.28 -2.15 8.71
N GLU A 79 -7.12 -1.13 8.89
CA GLU A 79 -8.48 -1.35 9.32
C GLU A 79 -9.27 -2.18 8.32
N ALA A 80 -9.04 -1.93 7.04
CA ALA A 80 -9.76 -2.66 6.01
C ALA A 80 -9.41 -4.14 6.05
N LEU A 81 -8.15 -4.46 6.34
CA LEU A 81 -7.74 -5.84 6.41
C LEU A 81 -8.20 -6.53 7.67
N ASP A 82 -8.35 -5.77 8.76
CA ASP A 82 -8.82 -6.34 10.01
C ASP A 82 -10.32 -6.53 10.05
N ARG A 83 -11.03 -5.89 9.12
CA ARG A 83 -12.48 -5.96 9.16
C ARG A 83 -12.94 -7.38 8.90
N PRO A 84 -13.85 -7.91 9.72
CA PRO A 84 -14.33 -9.26 9.51
C PRO A 84 -15.02 -9.39 8.16
N ARG A 85 -14.83 -10.52 7.53
CA ARG A 85 -15.49 -10.76 6.28
C ARG A 85 -16.88 -11.25 6.53
N LYS A 86 -17.79 -10.79 5.76
CA LYS A 86 -19.15 -11.22 5.93
C LYS A 86 -19.31 -12.67 5.63
N SER A 87 -18.51 -13.20 4.76
CA SER A 87 -18.66 -14.58 4.39
C SER A 87 -18.10 -15.53 5.42
N ARG A 88 -17.59 -15.04 6.53
CA ARG A 88 -17.00 -15.91 7.52
C ARG A 88 -17.48 -15.59 8.90
N PRO A 89 -18.76 -15.50 9.08
CA PRO A 89 -19.28 -15.10 10.38
C PRO A 89 -18.99 -16.10 11.45
N GLU A 90 -18.93 -17.33 11.09
CA GLU A 90 -18.82 -18.35 12.10
C GLU A 90 -17.48 -18.44 12.70
N LEU A 91 -16.58 -17.96 12.06
CA LEU A 91 -15.33 -18.17 12.57
C LEU A 91 -15.07 -17.60 13.82
N ARG A 92 -15.67 -16.93 14.04
CA ARG A 92 -15.35 -16.40 15.11
C ARG A 92 -15.91 -16.75 16.11
N SER A 93 -16.28 -17.23 16.03
CA SER A 93 -16.69 -17.69 16.81
C SER A 93 -16.55 -18.42 17.41
N ARG A 94 -16.21 -18.78 17.19
CA ARG A 94 -16.04 -19.42 17.67
C ARG A 94 -15.66 -19.57 18.29
N ALA A 95 -15.60 -19.68 18.33
CA ALA A 95 -15.26 -19.94 18.87
C ALA A 95 -15.10 -19.80 19.60
N GLY A 96 -15.31 -19.73 19.56
CA GLY A 96 -15.28 -19.84 20.20
C GLY A 96 -15.42 -19.73 20.86
N ARG A 97 -15.53 -19.94 20.87
CA ARG A 97 -15.74 -20.03 21.29
C ARG A 97 -15.82 -20.07 21.88
#